data_994d429c9eb77eef10212b6ba9fb428a
#
_entry.id   994d429c9eb77eef10212b6ba9fb428a
#
_cell.length_a   1.000
_cell.length_b   1.000
_cell.length_c   1.000
_cell.angle_alpha   90.00
_cell.angle_beta   90.00
_cell.angle_gamma   90.00
#
_symmetry.space_group_name_H-M   'P 1'
#
loop_
_entity.id
_entity.type
_entity.pdbx_description
1 polymer ?
#
loop_
_entity_poly.entity_id
_entity_poly.type
_entity_poly.pdbx_seq_one_letter_code
_entity_poly.pdbx_strand_id
1 'polypeptide(L)'
;LVNPQPDLSFHFISSSDMQSAMSEWELPTSKCQVLPFGIRQKSHPSDRAACQEQIRQKHHIPEEAHILLFNGLLSYLPNRQAVDDLIREVNPRLLKQPDFKYRLLICGKGLPSSYQELVNEKDRNIVFAGFVEDIETYFKAADVFVNPVRSGGGIKTKMVEAIGFGTTVVSTATGSIGIDAKACGEKLQTSSDGDWDGFCEQIINEAKRKTSTPNAYYEVYNWDQIVQEIPRLLSNQSAR
;
A
#
# COMPACT_ATOMS: atom_id res chain seq x y z
N LEU A 1 19.16 15.47 24.60
CA LEU A 1 17.97 16.15 25.16
C LEU A 1 17.72 17.39 24.32
N VAL A 2 16.75 17.34 23.41
CA VAL A 2 16.29 18.52 22.68
C VAL A 2 15.44 19.31 23.67
N ASN A 3 15.99 20.41 24.20
CA ASN A 3 15.21 21.31 25.04
C ASN A 3 14.20 22.00 24.11
N PRO A 4 12.89 21.69 24.18
CA PRO A 4 11.95 22.16 23.16
C PRO A 4 11.79 23.67 23.34
N GLN A 5 12.14 24.45 22.32
CA GLN A 5 11.81 25.84 22.21
C GLN A 5 10.30 25.99 22.43
N PRO A 6 9.82 27.08 23.13
CA PRO A 6 8.42 27.22 23.53
C PRO A 6 7.41 27.09 22.37
N ASP A 7 7.81 27.42 21.14
CA ASP A 7 6.95 27.41 19.95
C ASP A 7 7.18 26.25 19.01
N LEU A 8 7.97 25.23 19.41
CA LEU A 8 8.27 24.08 18.56
C LEU A 8 7.17 23.01 18.70
N SER A 9 6.61 22.56 17.57
CA SER A 9 5.74 21.38 17.46
C SER A 9 6.31 20.34 16.54
N PHE A 10 5.96 19.08 16.81
CA PHE A 10 6.40 17.91 16.04
C PHE A 10 5.22 17.31 15.31
N HIS A 11 5.36 17.14 14.00
CA HIS A 11 4.33 16.53 13.16
C HIS A 11 4.84 15.23 12.57
N PHE A 12 4.03 14.19 12.69
CA PHE A 12 4.36 12.82 12.26
C PHE A 12 3.35 12.35 11.24
N ILE A 13 3.78 11.53 10.30
CA ILE A 13 2.91 11.03 9.24
C ILE A 13 2.02 9.85 9.67
N SER A 14 2.30 9.27 10.85
CA SER A 14 1.46 8.22 11.46
C SER A 14 1.49 8.27 12.98
N SER A 15 0.48 7.68 13.61
CA SER A 15 0.42 7.55 15.07
C SER A 15 1.54 6.64 15.60
N SER A 16 1.95 5.61 14.85
CA SER A 16 3.05 4.74 15.24
C SER A 16 4.39 5.47 15.24
N ASP A 17 4.66 6.29 14.22
CA ASP A 17 5.88 7.11 14.17
C ASP A 17 5.91 8.14 15.31
N MET A 18 4.76 8.77 15.59
CA MET A 18 4.63 9.69 16.71
C MET A 18 4.93 9.01 18.05
N GLN A 19 4.32 7.84 18.31
CA GLN A 19 4.54 7.11 19.56
C GLN A 19 6.00 6.67 19.74
N SER A 20 6.63 6.16 18.65
CA SER A 20 8.03 5.79 18.67
C SER A 20 8.94 6.98 18.99
N ALA A 21 8.74 8.12 18.32
CA ALA A 21 9.53 9.32 18.55
C ALA A 21 9.30 9.91 19.95
N MET A 22 8.06 9.91 20.45
CA MET A 22 7.76 10.34 21.82
C MET A 22 8.49 9.48 22.85
N SER A 23 8.54 8.16 22.64
CA SER A 23 9.23 7.23 23.54
C SER A 23 10.75 7.37 23.46
N GLU A 24 11.30 7.47 22.25
CA GLU A 24 12.75 7.48 22.01
C GLU A 24 13.39 8.83 22.41
N TRP A 25 12.69 9.94 22.14
CA TRP A 25 13.21 11.30 22.34
C TRP A 25 12.56 12.04 23.51
N GLU A 26 11.74 11.37 24.31
CA GLU A 26 11.02 11.94 25.46
C GLU A 26 10.22 13.21 25.11
N LEU A 27 9.57 13.22 23.93
CA LEU A 27 8.82 14.38 23.47
C LEU A 27 7.50 14.53 24.23
N PRO A 28 7.12 15.75 24.63
CA PRO A 28 5.86 15.99 25.32
C PRO A 28 4.68 15.76 24.37
N THR A 29 3.69 14.99 24.79
CA THR A 29 2.48 14.66 24.01
C THR A 29 1.75 15.93 23.51
N SER A 30 1.74 16.99 24.32
CA SER A 30 1.10 18.27 23.97
C SER A 30 1.71 18.98 22.77
N LYS A 31 2.94 18.60 22.36
CA LYS A 31 3.67 19.17 21.22
C LYS A 31 3.72 18.22 20.01
N CYS A 32 3.20 17.01 20.13
CA CYS A 32 3.21 15.99 19.09
C CYS A 32 1.83 15.85 18.45
N GLN A 33 1.78 15.81 17.13
CA GLN A 33 0.54 15.69 16.38
C GLN A 33 0.76 14.80 15.15
N VAL A 34 -0.29 14.10 14.71
CA VAL A 34 -0.28 13.33 13.46
C VAL A 34 -0.79 14.23 12.35
N LEU A 35 0.01 14.33 11.29
CA LEU A 35 -0.36 14.92 10.00
C LEU A 35 -0.18 13.81 8.97
N PRO A 36 -1.25 13.09 8.61
CA PRO A 36 -1.13 11.87 7.82
C PRO A 36 -0.61 12.15 6.40
N PHE A 37 -0.01 11.13 5.79
CA PHE A 37 0.29 11.17 4.37
C PHE A 37 -1.03 11.27 3.58
N GLY A 38 -1.09 12.19 2.63
CA GLY A 38 -2.30 12.45 1.87
C GLY A 38 -2.21 12.03 0.39
N ILE A 39 -3.37 11.92 -0.23
CA ILE A 39 -3.57 11.68 -1.66
C ILE A 39 -4.40 12.79 -2.28
N ARG A 40 -4.38 12.89 -3.61
CA ARG A 40 -5.17 13.90 -4.34
C ARG A 40 -6.62 13.46 -4.59
N GLN A 41 -6.89 12.15 -4.57
CA GLN A 41 -8.21 11.60 -4.80
C GLN A 41 -9.19 12.04 -3.70
N LYS A 42 -10.43 12.38 -4.13
CA LYS A 42 -11.52 12.82 -3.26
C LYS A 42 -12.67 11.83 -3.17
N SER A 43 -12.66 10.85 -4.07
CA SER A 43 -13.70 9.82 -4.16
C SER A 43 -13.19 8.59 -4.90
N HIS A 44 -13.94 7.51 -4.82
CA HIS A 44 -13.66 6.29 -5.58
C HIS A 44 -13.62 6.57 -7.09
N PRO A 45 -12.56 6.15 -7.82
CA PRO A 45 -12.42 6.42 -9.24
C PRO A 45 -13.53 5.75 -10.09
N SER A 46 -14.05 6.46 -11.08
CA SER A 46 -15.05 5.95 -12.03
C SER A 46 -14.43 5.28 -13.27
N ASP A 47 -13.13 5.49 -13.53
CA ASP A 47 -12.41 5.05 -14.74
C ASP A 47 -11.67 3.72 -14.57
N ARG A 48 -11.89 2.98 -13.47
CA ARG A 48 -11.20 1.73 -13.16
C ARG A 48 -11.33 0.67 -14.28
N ALA A 49 -12.51 0.53 -14.87
CA ALA A 49 -12.74 -0.44 -15.94
C ALA A 49 -11.88 -0.13 -17.19
N ALA A 50 -11.78 1.14 -17.57
CA ALA A 50 -10.93 1.56 -18.69
C ALA A 50 -9.44 1.33 -18.39
N CYS A 51 -8.99 1.65 -17.18
CA CYS A 51 -7.61 1.37 -16.74
C CYS A 51 -7.32 -0.14 -16.75
N GLN A 52 -8.27 -0.97 -16.31
CA GLN A 52 -8.13 -2.42 -16.30
C GLN A 52 -7.96 -2.98 -17.73
N GLU A 53 -8.79 -2.53 -18.68
CA GLU A 53 -8.67 -2.92 -20.07
C GLU A 53 -7.31 -2.48 -20.66
N GLN A 54 -6.87 -1.25 -20.41
CA GLN A 54 -5.57 -0.76 -20.85
C GLN A 54 -4.41 -1.63 -20.35
N ILE A 55 -4.41 -2.01 -19.06
CA ILE A 55 -3.35 -2.83 -18.47
C ILE A 55 -3.42 -4.28 -18.97
N ARG A 56 -4.64 -4.83 -19.20
CA ARG A 56 -4.81 -6.16 -19.81
C ARG A 56 -4.20 -6.21 -21.19
N GLN A 57 -4.49 -5.23 -22.03
CA GLN A 57 -3.94 -5.15 -23.40
C GLN A 57 -2.42 -4.99 -23.36
N LYS A 58 -1.90 -4.09 -22.52
CA LYS A 58 -0.46 -3.81 -22.42
C LYS A 58 0.37 -5.04 -22.01
N HIS A 59 -0.15 -5.87 -21.11
CA HIS A 59 0.56 -7.01 -20.54
C HIS A 59 0.00 -8.37 -20.99
N HIS A 60 -0.87 -8.38 -22.01
CA HIS A 60 -1.50 -9.58 -22.57
C HIS A 60 -2.15 -10.47 -21.48
N ILE A 61 -2.92 -9.81 -20.57
CA ILE A 61 -3.60 -10.48 -19.45
C ILE A 61 -4.97 -10.98 -19.94
N PRO A 62 -5.27 -12.29 -19.83
CA PRO A 62 -6.58 -12.83 -20.16
C PRO A 62 -7.71 -12.16 -19.38
N GLU A 63 -8.90 -12.04 -19.97
CA GLU A 63 -10.05 -11.37 -19.36
C GLU A 63 -10.45 -12.02 -18.03
N GLU A 64 -10.39 -13.36 -17.97
CA GLU A 64 -10.72 -14.14 -16.79
C GLU A 64 -9.66 -14.11 -15.68
N ALA A 65 -8.48 -13.54 -15.92
CA ALA A 65 -7.41 -13.50 -14.92
C ALA A 65 -7.49 -12.23 -14.06
N HIS A 66 -7.39 -12.40 -12.75
CA HIS A 66 -7.29 -11.29 -11.81
C HIS A 66 -5.93 -10.59 -11.91
N ILE A 67 -5.92 -9.28 -11.73
CA ILE A 67 -4.70 -8.45 -11.72
C ILE A 67 -4.28 -8.23 -10.28
N LEU A 68 -3.16 -8.85 -9.88
CA LEU A 68 -2.49 -8.59 -8.62
C LEU A 68 -1.34 -7.61 -8.87
N LEU A 69 -1.15 -6.64 -8.00
CA LEU A 69 -0.12 -5.59 -8.15
C LEU A 69 0.77 -5.49 -6.93
N PHE A 70 2.07 -5.41 -7.15
CA PHE A 70 3.05 -4.92 -6.19
C PHE A 70 3.89 -3.81 -6.84
N ASN A 71 4.20 -2.74 -6.09
CA ASN A 71 5.13 -1.72 -6.59
C ASN A 71 6.10 -1.25 -5.50
N GLY A 72 7.24 -0.68 -5.95
CA GLY A 72 8.20 -0.04 -5.07
C GLY A 72 9.57 0.15 -5.70
N LEU A 73 10.47 0.81 -4.95
CA LEU A 73 11.88 0.82 -5.27
C LEU A 73 12.47 -0.56 -4.91
N LEU A 74 12.78 -1.39 -5.92
CA LEU A 74 13.15 -2.80 -5.72
C LEU A 74 14.61 -2.99 -5.28
N SER A 75 15.43 -1.94 -5.31
CA SER A 75 16.75 -1.91 -4.66
C SER A 75 16.64 -1.71 -3.14
N TYR A 76 15.52 -1.19 -2.63
CA TYR A 76 15.29 -1.05 -1.19
C TYR A 76 15.00 -2.41 -0.56
N LEU A 77 15.78 -2.79 0.46
CA LEU A 77 15.77 -4.14 1.02
C LEU A 77 14.39 -4.68 1.41
N PRO A 78 13.52 -3.95 2.12
CA PRO A 78 12.17 -4.44 2.44
C PRO A 78 11.31 -4.77 1.21
N ASN A 79 11.40 -3.97 0.14
CA ASN A 79 10.66 -4.24 -1.10
C ASN A 79 11.25 -5.43 -1.85
N ARG A 80 12.58 -5.60 -1.82
CA ARG A 80 13.23 -6.76 -2.43
C ARG A 80 12.86 -8.05 -1.71
N GLN A 81 12.85 -8.05 -0.37
CA GLN A 81 12.36 -9.17 0.42
C GLN A 81 10.89 -9.48 0.14
N ALA A 82 10.06 -8.45 -0.04
CA ALA A 82 8.68 -8.63 -0.45
C ALA A 82 8.56 -9.31 -1.82
N VAL A 83 9.41 -8.97 -2.79
CA VAL A 83 9.45 -9.67 -4.09
C VAL A 83 9.89 -11.12 -3.92
N ASP A 84 10.89 -11.40 -3.08
CA ASP A 84 11.28 -12.77 -2.74
C ASP A 84 10.11 -13.58 -2.16
N ASP A 85 9.37 -13.00 -1.21
CA ASP A 85 8.19 -13.63 -0.60
C ASP A 85 7.07 -13.85 -1.64
N LEU A 86 6.84 -12.89 -2.55
CA LEU A 86 5.88 -13.05 -3.65
C LEU A 86 6.23 -14.22 -4.55
N ILE A 87 7.51 -14.38 -4.90
CA ILE A 87 7.98 -15.43 -5.82
C ILE A 87 8.03 -16.80 -5.11
N ARG A 88 8.52 -16.87 -3.88
CA ARG A 88 8.85 -18.13 -3.20
C ARG A 88 7.72 -18.67 -2.35
N GLU A 89 6.89 -17.80 -1.80
CA GLU A 89 5.86 -18.17 -0.82
C GLU A 89 4.44 -17.99 -1.40
N VAL A 90 4.14 -16.81 -1.91
CA VAL A 90 2.77 -16.46 -2.34
C VAL A 90 2.44 -17.13 -3.68
N ASN A 91 3.26 -16.92 -4.71
CA ASN A 91 2.97 -17.41 -6.06
C ASN A 91 2.80 -18.94 -6.11
N PRO A 92 3.66 -19.79 -5.49
CA PRO A 92 3.48 -21.23 -5.51
C PRO A 92 2.20 -21.72 -4.83
N ARG A 93 1.71 -20.98 -3.81
CA ARG A 93 0.44 -21.28 -3.12
C ARG A 93 -0.76 -20.94 -3.99
N LEU A 94 -0.74 -19.76 -4.62
CA LEU A 94 -1.79 -19.35 -5.55
C LEU A 94 -1.87 -20.27 -6.78
N LEU A 95 -0.74 -20.75 -7.31
CA LEU A 95 -0.70 -21.70 -8.42
C LEU A 95 -1.34 -23.06 -8.10
N LYS A 96 -1.44 -23.44 -6.83
CA LYS A 96 -2.14 -24.65 -6.40
C LYS A 96 -3.67 -24.51 -6.42
N GLN A 97 -4.19 -23.31 -6.72
CA GLN A 97 -5.62 -23.02 -6.77
C GLN A 97 -6.08 -23.03 -8.25
N PRO A 98 -6.60 -24.14 -8.77
CA PRO A 98 -6.85 -24.30 -10.21
C PRO A 98 -7.91 -23.33 -10.76
N ASP A 99 -8.85 -22.92 -9.90
CA ASP A 99 -9.93 -21.99 -10.25
C ASP A 99 -9.57 -20.51 -10.08
N PHE A 100 -8.35 -20.21 -9.64
CA PHE A 100 -7.89 -18.84 -9.42
C PHE A 100 -6.85 -18.45 -10.49
N LYS A 101 -7.33 -17.87 -11.59
CA LYS A 101 -6.47 -17.35 -12.65
C LYS A 101 -6.06 -15.91 -12.30
N TYR A 102 -4.77 -15.62 -12.40
CA TYR A 102 -4.23 -14.29 -12.09
C TYR A 102 -2.96 -13.96 -12.88
N ARG A 103 -2.61 -12.68 -12.89
CA ARG A 103 -1.30 -12.15 -13.23
C ARG A 103 -0.82 -11.26 -12.10
N LEU A 104 0.38 -11.50 -11.62
CA LEU A 104 1.05 -10.69 -10.61
C LEU A 104 2.00 -9.71 -11.31
N LEU A 105 1.62 -8.45 -11.34
CA LEU A 105 2.44 -7.37 -11.89
C LEU A 105 3.36 -6.82 -10.79
N ILE A 106 4.66 -6.82 -11.06
CA ILE A 106 5.67 -6.22 -10.19
C ILE A 106 6.22 -4.98 -10.90
N CYS A 107 5.87 -3.79 -10.37
CA CYS A 107 6.30 -2.50 -10.89
C CYS A 107 7.40 -1.91 -10.04
N GLY A 108 8.41 -1.34 -10.69
CA GLY A 108 9.51 -0.65 -10.01
C GLY A 108 10.86 -0.85 -10.68
N LYS A 109 11.84 -0.09 -10.21
CA LYS A 109 13.23 -0.16 -10.70
C LYS A 109 14.17 -0.72 -9.64
N GLY A 110 15.33 -1.21 -10.12
CA GLY A 110 16.42 -1.66 -9.25
C GLY A 110 16.29 -3.10 -8.79
N LEU A 111 15.52 -3.94 -9.50
CA LEU A 111 15.54 -5.38 -9.31
C LEU A 111 16.89 -5.94 -9.83
N PRO A 112 17.61 -6.75 -9.04
CA PRO A 112 18.83 -7.40 -9.50
C PRO A 112 18.61 -8.26 -10.75
N SER A 113 19.60 -8.32 -11.64
CA SER A 113 19.49 -9.09 -12.89
C SER A 113 19.23 -10.59 -12.68
N SER A 114 19.65 -11.15 -11.55
CA SER A 114 19.37 -12.54 -11.17
C SER A 114 17.87 -12.87 -11.03
N TYR A 115 17.02 -11.86 -10.90
CA TYR A 115 15.56 -12.05 -10.87
C TYR A 115 14.94 -12.14 -12.27
N GLN A 116 15.67 -11.75 -13.33
CA GLN A 116 15.14 -11.81 -14.71
C GLN A 116 14.80 -13.22 -15.14
N GLU A 117 15.62 -14.20 -14.75
CA GLU A 117 15.36 -15.61 -15.05
C GLU A 117 14.07 -16.11 -14.36
N LEU A 118 13.83 -15.68 -13.13
CA LEU A 118 12.62 -16.02 -12.37
C LEU A 118 11.37 -15.37 -12.96
N VAL A 119 11.49 -14.15 -13.51
CA VAL A 119 10.36 -13.38 -14.05
C VAL A 119 10.00 -13.84 -15.46
N ASN A 120 10.95 -14.40 -16.22
CA ASN A 120 10.73 -14.88 -17.61
C ASN A 120 10.12 -16.26 -17.68
N GLU A 121 9.93 -16.98 -16.58
CA GLU A 121 9.24 -18.26 -16.58
C GLU A 121 7.74 -18.05 -16.79
N LYS A 122 7.26 -18.27 -18.02
CA LYS A 122 5.87 -18.08 -18.46
C LYS A 122 4.83 -18.77 -17.58
N ASP A 123 5.22 -19.86 -16.90
CA ASP A 123 4.33 -20.69 -16.10
C ASP A 123 4.11 -20.16 -14.67
N ARG A 124 4.82 -19.11 -14.24
CA ARG A 124 4.74 -18.59 -12.87
C ARG A 124 3.76 -17.44 -12.66
N ASN A 125 3.01 -17.04 -13.66
CA ASN A 125 2.02 -15.95 -13.58
C ASN A 125 2.56 -14.59 -13.09
N ILE A 126 3.88 -14.40 -13.13
CA ILE A 126 4.54 -13.15 -12.71
C ILE A 126 4.97 -12.35 -13.94
N VAL A 127 4.64 -11.07 -13.95
CA VAL A 127 5.07 -10.10 -14.97
C VAL A 127 5.83 -8.99 -14.29
N PHE A 128 7.12 -8.87 -14.60
CA PHE A 128 7.91 -7.71 -14.19
C PHE A 128 7.71 -6.58 -15.20
N ALA A 129 6.92 -5.59 -14.81
CA ALA A 129 6.60 -4.44 -15.65
C ALA A 129 7.71 -3.36 -15.67
N GLY A 130 8.72 -3.48 -14.79
CA GLY A 130 9.77 -2.49 -14.66
C GLY A 130 9.27 -1.16 -14.10
N PHE A 131 10.01 -0.10 -14.38
CA PHE A 131 9.56 1.26 -14.05
C PHE A 131 8.40 1.65 -14.95
N VAL A 132 7.34 2.15 -14.34
CA VAL A 132 6.15 2.66 -15.02
C VAL A 132 5.98 4.15 -14.69
N GLU A 133 5.73 4.97 -15.70
CA GLU A 133 5.54 6.42 -15.52
C GLU A 133 4.21 6.74 -14.85
N ASP A 134 3.16 6.01 -15.23
CA ASP A 134 1.80 6.18 -14.71
C ASP A 134 1.40 4.99 -13.83
N ILE A 135 1.82 5.02 -12.57
CA ILE A 135 1.45 3.99 -11.59
C ILE A 135 -0.03 4.07 -11.17
N GLU A 136 -0.68 5.23 -11.33
CA GLU A 136 -2.10 5.41 -11.00
C GLU A 136 -2.99 4.49 -11.82
N THR A 137 -2.72 4.38 -13.13
CA THR A 137 -3.42 3.45 -14.01
C THR A 137 -3.27 2.00 -13.54
N TYR A 138 -2.11 1.60 -13.05
CA TYR A 138 -1.90 0.26 -12.51
C TYR A 138 -2.66 0.03 -11.21
N PHE A 139 -2.66 1.01 -10.30
CA PHE A 139 -3.49 0.91 -9.09
C PHE A 139 -4.97 0.79 -9.45
N LYS A 140 -5.50 1.64 -10.32
CA LYS A 140 -6.89 1.57 -10.75
C LYS A 140 -7.24 0.25 -11.45
N ALA A 141 -6.31 -0.34 -12.18
CA ALA A 141 -6.50 -1.60 -12.90
C ALA A 141 -6.48 -2.83 -11.98
N ALA A 142 -5.73 -2.79 -10.89
CA ALA A 142 -5.54 -3.95 -10.04
C ALA A 142 -6.81 -4.35 -9.29
N ASP A 143 -7.07 -5.65 -9.20
CA ASP A 143 -8.10 -6.21 -8.33
C ASP A 143 -7.62 -6.21 -6.87
N VAL A 144 -6.35 -6.59 -6.65
CA VAL A 144 -5.72 -6.58 -5.33
C VAL A 144 -4.29 -6.00 -5.41
N PHE A 145 -3.98 -5.08 -4.51
CA PHE A 145 -2.62 -4.68 -4.23
C PHE A 145 -2.05 -5.58 -3.13
N VAL A 146 -0.98 -6.32 -3.42
CA VAL A 146 -0.37 -7.29 -2.50
C VAL A 146 0.86 -6.69 -1.84
N ASN A 147 0.89 -6.62 -0.50
CA ASN A 147 1.98 -6.00 0.25
C ASN A 147 2.57 -6.95 1.30
N PRO A 148 3.42 -7.92 0.92
CA PRO A 148 4.02 -8.88 1.85
C PRO A 148 5.24 -8.32 2.61
N VAL A 149 5.30 -7.00 2.82
CA VAL A 149 6.43 -6.34 3.49
C VAL A 149 6.45 -6.70 4.98
N ARG A 150 7.56 -7.31 5.45
CA ARG A 150 7.75 -7.76 6.83
C ARG A 150 8.84 -6.99 7.59
N SER A 151 9.35 -5.90 7.02
CA SER A 151 10.42 -5.10 7.61
C SER A 151 10.36 -3.64 7.18
N GLY A 152 11.11 -2.78 7.87
CA GLY A 152 11.15 -1.35 7.62
C GLY A 152 10.05 -0.58 8.35
N GLY A 153 10.43 0.56 8.92
CA GLY A 153 9.53 1.46 9.65
C GLY A 153 8.65 2.31 8.75
N GLY A 154 7.78 3.11 9.38
CA GLY A 154 6.94 4.11 8.76
C GLY A 154 5.77 3.57 7.95
N ILE A 155 4.86 4.49 7.64
CA ILE A 155 3.70 4.19 6.79
C ILE A 155 4.12 3.81 5.36
N LYS A 156 3.48 2.80 4.81
CA LYS A 156 3.70 2.38 3.42
C LYS A 156 2.76 3.19 2.49
N THR A 157 3.21 4.37 2.05
CA THR A 157 2.41 5.32 1.24
C THR A 157 1.76 4.70 0.03
N LYS A 158 2.41 3.71 -0.60
CA LYS A 158 1.86 2.94 -1.73
C LYS A 158 0.52 2.24 -1.41
N MET A 159 0.29 1.87 -0.14
CA MET A 159 -1.00 1.30 0.28
C MET A 159 -2.07 2.38 0.38
N VAL A 160 -1.70 3.56 0.89
CA VAL A 160 -2.61 4.71 0.92
C VAL A 160 -3.02 5.09 -0.51
N GLU A 161 -2.07 5.11 -1.43
CA GLU A 161 -2.37 5.37 -2.85
C GLU A 161 -3.28 4.28 -3.44
N ALA A 162 -2.95 3.01 -3.27
CA ALA A 162 -3.74 1.89 -3.81
C ALA A 162 -5.20 1.95 -3.36
N ILE A 163 -5.45 2.15 -2.06
CA ILE A 163 -6.81 2.27 -1.51
C ILE A 163 -7.52 3.50 -2.06
N GLY A 164 -6.82 4.63 -2.16
CA GLY A 164 -7.35 5.87 -2.74
C GLY A 164 -7.77 5.72 -4.19
N PHE A 165 -7.05 4.91 -4.96
CA PHE A 165 -7.41 4.53 -6.34
C PHE A 165 -8.41 3.37 -6.42
N GLY A 166 -9.02 2.99 -5.31
CA GLY A 166 -10.11 2.02 -5.27
C GLY A 166 -9.67 0.56 -5.21
N THR A 167 -8.39 0.28 -5.06
CA THR A 167 -7.86 -1.09 -5.02
C THR A 167 -7.86 -1.63 -3.60
N THR A 168 -8.30 -2.87 -3.42
CA THR A 168 -8.21 -3.55 -2.12
C THR A 168 -6.78 -3.95 -1.87
N VAL A 169 -6.30 -3.74 -0.64
CA VAL A 169 -4.96 -4.08 -0.21
C VAL A 169 -5.01 -5.31 0.68
N VAL A 170 -4.19 -6.31 0.36
CA VAL A 170 -3.85 -7.43 1.25
C VAL A 170 -2.41 -7.24 1.70
N SER A 171 -2.20 -7.13 3.02
CA SER A 171 -0.91 -6.81 3.61
C SER A 171 -0.56 -7.75 4.75
N THR A 172 0.73 -7.88 5.04
CA THR A 172 1.21 -8.40 6.32
C THR A 172 0.92 -7.41 7.45
N ALA A 173 0.93 -7.86 8.69
CA ALA A 173 0.74 -7.01 9.87
C ALA A 173 1.79 -5.89 9.91
N THR A 174 3.09 -6.21 9.74
CA THR A 174 4.17 -5.22 9.67
C THR A 174 4.01 -4.28 8.46
N GLY A 175 3.56 -4.80 7.32
CA GLY A 175 3.31 -4.01 6.12
C GLY A 175 2.23 -2.95 6.30
N SER A 176 1.25 -3.18 7.19
CA SER A 176 0.11 -2.28 7.43
C SER A 176 0.31 -1.27 8.57
N ILE A 177 1.47 -1.30 9.25
CA ILE A 177 1.76 -0.35 10.34
C ILE A 177 1.60 1.09 9.85
N GLY A 178 0.89 1.91 10.64
CA GLY A 178 0.64 3.33 10.37
C GLY A 178 -0.58 3.62 9.49
N ILE A 179 -1.25 2.59 8.95
CA ILE A 179 -2.50 2.75 8.20
C ILE A 179 -3.70 2.71 9.16
N ASP A 180 -4.62 3.65 9.02
CA ASP A 180 -5.88 3.64 9.75
C ASP A 180 -6.84 2.59 9.16
N ALA A 181 -6.85 1.41 9.76
CA ALA A 181 -7.69 0.29 9.31
C ALA A 181 -9.20 0.64 9.37
N LYS A 182 -9.62 1.49 10.32
CA LYS A 182 -11.03 1.91 10.44
C LYS A 182 -11.44 2.77 9.26
N ALA A 183 -10.61 3.72 8.84
CA ALA A 183 -10.86 4.54 7.67
C ALA A 183 -10.87 3.71 6.38
N CYS A 184 -10.01 2.68 6.29
CA CYS A 184 -9.92 1.80 5.13
C CYS A 184 -11.15 0.86 4.99
N GLY A 185 -11.79 0.48 6.09
CA GLY A 185 -12.88 -0.51 6.09
C GLY A 185 -12.44 -1.82 5.43
N GLU A 186 -13.28 -2.35 4.55
CA GLU A 186 -13.00 -3.61 3.83
C GLU A 186 -11.87 -3.51 2.78
N LYS A 187 -11.34 -2.31 2.53
CA LYS A 187 -10.24 -2.12 1.58
C LYS A 187 -8.87 -2.51 2.10
N LEU A 188 -8.74 -2.82 3.38
CA LEU A 188 -7.51 -3.31 3.98
C LEU A 188 -7.75 -4.64 4.68
N GLN A 189 -7.06 -5.67 4.20
CA GLN A 189 -7.01 -6.99 4.83
C GLN A 189 -5.58 -7.24 5.32
N THR A 190 -5.43 -7.81 6.50
CA THR A 190 -4.12 -8.07 7.10
C THR A 190 -3.98 -9.51 7.58
N SER A 191 -2.83 -10.13 7.30
CA SER A 191 -2.42 -11.42 7.85
C SER A 191 -1.22 -11.25 8.76
N SER A 192 -1.01 -12.16 9.70
CA SER A 192 0.21 -12.21 10.49
C SER A 192 1.43 -12.38 9.58
N ASP A 193 2.57 -11.81 9.99
CA ASP A 193 3.81 -11.94 9.23
C ASP A 193 4.21 -13.41 9.12
N GLY A 194 4.38 -13.89 7.87
CA GLY A 194 4.72 -15.30 7.58
C GLY A 194 3.52 -16.24 7.48
N ASP A 195 2.31 -15.82 7.79
CA ASP A 195 1.08 -16.57 7.49
C ASP A 195 0.73 -16.43 6.00
N TRP A 196 1.47 -17.18 5.18
CA TRP A 196 1.30 -17.14 3.72
C TRP A 196 0.03 -17.83 3.24
N ASP A 197 -0.49 -18.78 3.99
CA ASP A 197 -1.74 -19.45 3.62
C ASP A 197 -2.94 -18.51 3.86
N GLY A 198 -3.04 -17.86 5.01
CA GLY A 198 -4.05 -16.83 5.26
C GLY A 198 -3.91 -15.62 4.34
N PHE A 199 -2.68 -15.20 4.02
CA PHE A 199 -2.41 -14.12 3.05
C PHE A 199 -2.95 -14.46 1.66
N CYS A 200 -2.71 -15.68 1.17
CA CYS A 200 -3.20 -16.14 -0.14
C CYS A 200 -4.72 -16.31 -0.15
N GLU A 201 -5.31 -16.80 0.93
CA GLU A 201 -6.78 -16.89 1.07
C GLU A 201 -7.44 -15.52 0.95
N GLN A 202 -6.89 -14.51 1.63
CA GLN A 202 -7.38 -13.14 1.52
C GLN A 202 -7.24 -12.59 0.09
N ILE A 203 -6.11 -12.83 -0.60
CA ILE A 203 -5.94 -12.43 -2.01
C ILE A 203 -7.06 -13.02 -2.88
N ILE A 204 -7.34 -14.32 -2.75
CA ILE A 204 -8.34 -15.03 -3.56
C ILE A 204 -9.74 -14.48 -3.30
N ASN A 205 -10.06 -14.25 -2.04
CA ASN A 205 -11.37 -13.73 -1.63
C ASN A 205 -11.57 -12.30 -2.11
N GLU A 206 -10.59 -11.43 -1.89
CA GLU A 206 -10.69 -10.01 -2.24
C GLU A 206 -10.61 -9.74 -3.74
N ALA A 207 -9.89 -10.56 -4.51
CA ALA A 207 -9.84 -10.44 -5.97
C ALA A 207 -11.22 -10.64 -6.63
N LYS A 208 -12.10 -11.44 -6.00
CA LYS A 208 -13.47 -11.72 -6.48
C LYS A 208 -14.49 -10.68 -6.00
N ARG A 209 -14.13 -9.88 -4.97
CA ARG A 209 -15.04 -8.88 -4.40
C ARG A 209 -14.89 -7.53 -5.10
N LYS A 210 -16.01 -6.85 -5.29
CA LYS A 210 -16.04 -5.49 -5.83
C LYS A 210 -16.60 -4.56 -4.76
N THR A 211 -15.71 -3.94 -4.01
CA THR A 211 -16.05 -2.95 -2.98
C THR A 211 -15.55 -1.57 -3.39
N SER A 212 -16.21 -0.52 -2.93
CA SER A 212 -15.76 0.86 -3.10
C SER A 212 -14.95 1.31 -1.89
N THR A 213 -13.99 2.20 -2.11
CA THR A 213 -13.29 2.86 -1.00
C THR A 213 -14.29 3.73 -0.23
N PRO A 214 -14.38 3.61 1.10
CA PRO A 214 -15.31 4.39 1.91
C PRO A 214 -15.03 5.90 1.82
N ASN A 215 -16.08 6.73 1.94
CA ASN A 215 -15.89 8.20 1.96
C ASN A 215 -15.03 8.64 3.14
N ALA A 216 -15.17 7.99 4.31
CA ALA A 216 -14.34 8.23 5.49
C ALA A 216 -12.84 8.10 5.21
N TYR A 217 -12.45 7.28 4.23
CA TYR A 217 -11.06 7.17 3.80
C TYR A 217 -10.53 8.49 3.23
N TYR A 218 -11.32 9.14 2.37
CA TYR A 218 -10.92 10.40 1.75
C TYR A 218 -10.98 11.57 2.74
N GLU A 219 -11.80 11.49 3.79
CA GLU A 219 -11.80 12.46 4.89
C GLU A 219 -10.48 12.44 5.66
N VAL A 220 -9.87 11.25 5.83
CA VAL A 220 -8.59 11.08 6.54
C VAL A 220 -7.39 11.36 5.64
N TYR A 221 -7.40 10.85 4.39
CA TYR A 221 -6.22 10.80 3.54
C TYR A 221 -6.23 11.77 2.35
N ASN A 222 -7.22 12.65 2.18
CA ASN A 222 -7.20 13.66 1.13
C ASN A 222 -6.40 14.88 1.54
N TRP A 223 -5.48 15.34 0.67
CA TRP A 223 -4.63 16.50 0.94
C TRP A 223 -5.41 17.77 1.26
N ASP A 224 -6.54 18.04 0.60
CA ASP A 224 -7.30 19.25 0.85
C ASP A 224 -7.88 19.25 2.26
N GLN A 225 -8.29 18.09 2.79
CA GLN A 225 -8.77 17.94 4.16
C GLN A 225 -7.62 18.12 5.17
N ILE A 226 -6.49 17.46 4.91
CA ILE A 226 -5.30 17.54 5.79
C ILE A 226 -4.81 18.98 5.90
N VAL A 227 -4.71 19.70 4.77
CA VAL A 227 -4.22 21.09 4.76
C VAL A 227 -5.17 22.04 5.50
N GLN A 228 -6.49 21.80 5.47
CA GLN A 228 -7.47 22.60 6.24
C GLN A 228 -7.32 22.46 7.75
N GLU A 229 -6.80 21.33 8.23
CA GLU A 229 -6.55 21.14 9.66
C GLU A 229 -5.27 21.83 10.16
N ILE A 230 -4.29 22.12 9.28
CA ILE A 230 -3.00 22.71 9.67
C ILE A 230 -3.17 24.03 10.45
N PRO A 231 -4.00 25.02 10.03
CA PRO A 231 -4.17 26.25 10.79
C PRO A 231 -4.73 26.02 12.19
N ARG A 232 -5.66 25.04 12.36
CA ARG A 232 -6.19 24.65 13.68
C ARG A 232 -5.13 24.03 14.56
N LEU A 233 -4.29 23.17 13.96
CA LEU A 233 -3.18 22.53 14.66
C LEU A 233 -2.14 23.55 15.15
N LEU A 234 -1.88 24.60 14.38
CA LEU A 234 -0.97 25.69 14.74
C LEU A 234 -1.59 26.68 15.75
N SER A 235 -2.89 27.00 15.65
CA SER A 235 -3.55 27.97 16.52
C SER A 235 -3.81 27.46 17.94
N ASN A 236 -4.00 26.18 18.14
CA ASN A 236 -4.16 25.56 19.46
C ASN A 236 -2.92 25.66 20.34
N GLN A 237 -1.79 26.13 19.79
CA GLN A 237 -0.54 26.35 20.50
C GLN A 237 -0.43 27.77 21.10
N SER A 238 -1.16 28.73 20.53
CA SER A 238 -1.13 30.13 20.97
C SER A 238 -2.09 30.41 22.13
N ALA A 239 -2.91 29.43 22.55
CA ALA A 239 -3.96 29.58 23.54
C ALA A 239 -3.66 28.88 24.91
N ARG A 240 -2.38 28.47 25.14
CA ARG A 240 -1.98 27.86 26.42
C ARG A 240 -0.74 28.49 27.01
#